data_afba9ba2ca19f0209949bf23361c821f
#
_entry.id   afba9ba2ca19f0209949bf23361c821f
#
_cell.length_a   1.000
_cell.length_b   1.000
_cell.length_c   1.000
_cell.angle_alpha   90.00
_cell.angle_beta   90.00
_cell.angle_gamma   90.00
#
_symmetry.space_group_name_H-M   'P 1'
#
loop_
_entity.id
_entity.type
_entity.pdbx_description
1 polymer ?
#
loop_
_entity_poly.entity_id
_entity_poly.type
_entity_poly.pdbx_seq_one_letter_code
_entity_poly.pdbx_strand_id
1 'polypeptide(L)'
;AALYQERFARSAALTSEAAESISDLQFTGSYRVPFQFSRHVRQHLKGGSFLQASNGVKVTDLDGNELYDLTGSYGVNVFGYDFYKACMAEGAARVQALGPVLGAYHPVVADNAKRLRTISGLDEVSFHMSGTEAVMQAVRLARYHTGKHNLVRFNGAYHGWWEDVQPGI
;
A
#
# COMPACT_ATOMS: atom_id res chain seq x y z
N ALA A 1 -8.82 -25.07 -10.07
CA ALA A 1 -9.08 -24.79 -8.65
C ALA A 1 -8.38 -25.80 -7.75
N ALA A 2 -8.59 -27.13 -7.93
CA ALA A 2 -7.99 -28.16 -7.05
C ALA A 2 -6.45 -28.07 -6.98
N LEU A 3 -5.77 -28.02 -8.11
CA LEU A 3 -4.30 -27.89 -8.16
C LEU A 3 -3.80 -26.60 -7.47
N TYR A 4 -4.56 -25.50 -7.58
CA TYR A 4 -4.24 -24.25 -6.90
C TYR A 4 -4.37 -24.40 -5.37
N GLN A 5 -5.46 -24.99 -4.91
CA GLN A 5 -5.69 -25.22 -3.47
C GLN A 5 -4.64 -26.14 -2.85
N GLU A 6 -4.22 -27.18 -3.57
CA GLU A 6 -3.13 -28.05 -3.13
C GLU A 6 -1.81 -27.30 -3.02
N ARG A 7 -1.46 -26.51 -4.03
CA ARG A 7 -0.20 -25.77 -4.08
C ARG A 7 -0.09 -24.63 -3.04
N PHE A 8 -1.22 -24.03 -2.65
CA PHE A 8 -1.29 -22.87 -1.74
C PHE A 8 -2.10 -23.19 -0.47
N ALA A 9 -2.03 -24.43 0.00
CA ALA A 9 -2.91 -24.92 1.06
C ALA A 9 -2.75 -24.14 2.39
N ARG A 10 -1.53 -23.91 2.85
CA ARG A 10 -1.24 -23.19 4.11
C ARG A 10 -1.62 -21.72 4.00
N SER A 11 -1.26 -21.08 2.90
CA SER A 11 -1.59 -19.68 2.64
C SER A 11 -3.11 -19.46 2.58
N ALA A 12 -3.85 -20.39 1.95
CA ALA A 12 -5.30 -20.33 1.88
C ALA A 12 -5.97 -20.59 3.25
N ALA A 13 -5.48 -21.56 4.02
CA ALA A 13 -6.00 -21.89 5.35
C ALA A 13 -5.84 -20.70 6.31
N LEU A 14 -4.63 -20.14 6.42
CA LEU A 14 -4.38 -18.98 7.29
C LEU A 14 -5.18 -17.73 6.84
N THR A 15 -5.35 -17.54 5.54
CA THR A 15 -6.18 -16.42 5.02
C THR A 15 -7.64 -16.59 5.43
N SER A 16 -8.17 -17.81 5.38
CA SER A 16 -9.55 -18.10 5.80
C SER A 16 -9.75 -17.88 7.30
N GLU A 17 -8.81 -18.33 8.12
CA GLU A 17 -8.80 -18.10 9.57
C GLU A 17 -8.71 -16.62 9.91
N ALA A 18 -7.76 -15.91 9.34
CA ALA A 18 -7.57 -14.48 9.59
C ALA A 18 -8.76 -13.62 9.10
N ALA A 19 -9.45 -14.04 8.04
CA ALA A 19 -10.62 -13.34 7.55
C ALA A 19 -11.79 -13.31 8.54
N GLU A 20 -11.85 -14.25 9.49
CA GLU A 20 -12.85 -14.21 10.57
C GLU A 20 -12.65 -13.03 11.53
N SER A 21 -11.40 -12.56 11.65
CA SER A 21 -11.00 -11.51 12.58
C SER A 21 -10.58 -10.20 11.89
N ILE A 22 -10.31 -10.23 10.58
CA ILE A 22 -9.84 -9.07 9.82
C ILE A 22 -10.88 -8.71 8.75
N SER A 23 -11.71 -7.71 9.03
CA SER A 23 -12.75 -7.24 8.11
C SER A 23 -12.22 -6.82 6.74
N ASP A 24 -11.01 -6.26 6.68
CA ASP A 24 -10.37 -5.86 5.42
C ASP A 24 -10.11 -7.04 4.49
N LEU A 25 -9.79 -8.22 5.01
CA LEU A 25 -9.62 -9.43 4.20
C LEU A 25 -10.94 -9.89 3.59
N GLN A 26 -12.05 -9.76 4.31
CA GLN A 26 -13.38 -10.05 3.79
C GLN A 26 -13.75 -9.09 2.67
N PHE A 27 -13.53 -7.80 2.89
CA PHE A 27 -13.82 -6.75 1.92
C PHE A 27 -12.96 -6.88 0.66
N THR A 28 -11.64 -6.96 0.79
CA THR A 28 -10.73 -7.05 -0.36
C THR A 28 -10.93 -8.32 -1.17
N GLY A 29 -11.21 -9.44 -0.52
CA GLY A 29 -11.55 -10.71 -1.18
C GLY A 29 -12.83 -10.60 -2.02
N SER A 30 -13.75 -9.71 -1.65
CA SER A 30 -15.00 -9.50 -2.37
C SER A 30 -14.86 -8.58 -3.60
N TYR A 31 -13.94 -7.62 -3.58
CA TYR A 31 -13.90 -6.52 -4.56
C TYR A 31 -12.64 -6.50 -5.46
N ARG A 32 -11.60 -7.28 -5.17
CA ARG A 32 -10.37 -7.32 -5.98
C ARG A 32 -10.50 -8.02 -7.33
N VAL A 33 -11.52 -8.84 -7.52
CA VAL A 33 -11.73 -9.58 -8.76
C VAL A 33 -12.66 -8.77 -9.68
N PRO A 34 -12.40 -8.72 -11.01
CA PRO A 34 -13.33 -8.12 -11.95
C PRO A 34 -14.74 -8.64 -11.74
N PHE A 35 -15.72 -7.76 -11.73
CA PHE A 35 -17.09 -8.03 -11.32
C PHE A 35 -17.71 -9.27 -11.97
N GLN A 36 -17.49 -9.45 -13.28
CA GLN A 36 -18.03 -10.59 -14.02
C GLN A 36 -17.48 -11.95 -13.56
N PHE A 37 -16.30 -12.00 -12.98
CA PHE A 37 -15.66 -13.24 -12.52
C PHE A 37 -15.72 -13.44 -11.00
N SER A 38 -16.15 -12.45 -10.25
CA SER A 38 -16.06 -12.44 -8.79
C SER A 38 -16.78 -13.62 -8.13
N ARG A 39 -17.95 -13.99 -8.62
CA ARG A 39 -18.72 -15.14 -8.12
C ARG A 39 -17.98 -16.47 -8.31
N HIS A 40 -17.46 -16.68 -9.52
CA HIS A 40 -16.71 -17.90 -9.84
C HIS A 40 -15.44 -18.04 -9.00
N VAL A 41 -14.67 -16.95 -8.89
CA VAL A 41 -13.44 -16.94 -8.11
C VAL A 41 -13.71 -17.20 -6.63
N ARG A 42 -14.70 -16.55 -6.03
CA ARG A 42 -15.07 -16.78 -4.63
C ARG A 42 -15.52 -18.20 -4.33
N GLN A 43 -16.17 -18.84 -5.28
CA GLN A 43 -16.65 -20.23 -5.11
C GLN A 43 -15.55 -21.27 -5.32
N HIS A 44 -14.57 -21.02 -6.20
CA HIS A 44 -13.63 -22.04 -6.67
C HIS A 44 -12.16 -21.75 -6.37
N LEU A 45 -11.79 -20.47 -6.11
CA LEU A 45 -10.42 -20.08 -5.82
C LEU A 45 -10.38 -19.32 -4.49
N LYS A 46 -9.85 -19.99 -3.48
CA LYS A 46 -9.51 -19.34 -2.21
C LYS A 46 -8.05 -18.95 -2.28
N GLY A 47 -7.79 -17.68 -2.61
CA GLY A 47 -6.43 -17.13 -2.70
C GLY A 47 -5.83 -16.90 -1.33
N GLY A 48 -4.53 -17.16 -1.17
CA GLY A 48 -3.76 -16.78 0.00
C GLY A 48 -3.36 -15.31 -0.06
N SER A 49 -3.35 -14.62 1.08
CA SER A 49 -2.92 -13.22 1.23
C SER A 49 -1.65 -13.07 2.05
N PHE A 50 -1.04 -14.17 2.49
CA PHE A 50 0.14 -14.15 3.34
C PHE A 50 1.40 -14.49 2.58
N LEU A 51 2.44 -13.69 2.79
CA LEU A 51 3.78 -13.89 2.28
C LEU A 51 4.76 -13.93 3.47
N GLN A 52 5.78 -14.76 3.38
CA GLN A 52 6.78 -14.90 4.45
C GLN A 52 8.14 -14.30 4.11
N ALA A 53 8.46 -14.16 2.82
CA ALA A 53 9.75 -13.64 2.38
C ALA A 53 9.67 -12.96 1.02
N SER A 54 10.71 -12.21 0.70
CA SER A 54 10.91 -11.62 -0.62
C SER A 54 12.40 -11.57 -0.95
N ASN A 55 12.74 -11.60 -2.25
CA ASN A 55 14.11 -11.47 -2.74
C ASN A 55 14.08 -10.93 -4.18
N GLY A 56 14.88 -9.91 -4.48
CA GLY A 56 14.91 -9.28 -5.80
C GLY A 56 13.50 -8.81 -6.21
N VAL A 57 12.91 -9.50 -7.18
CA VAL A 57 11.55 -9.23 -7.70
C VAL A 57 10.57 -10.37 -7.38
N LYS A 58 10.94 -11.27 -6.49
CA LYS A 58 10.14 -12.42 -6.10
C LYS A 58 9.65 -12.31 -4.67
N VAL A 59 8.53 -12.96 -4.42
CA VAL A 59 7.94 -13.16 -3.09
C VAL A 59 7.78 -14.66 -2.83
N THR A 60 7.85 -15.05 -1.58
CA THR A 60 7.67 -16.44 -1.14
C THR A 60 6.45 -16.50 -0.23
N ASP A 61 5.53 -17.41 -0.51
CA ASP A 61 4.35 -17.66 0.31
C ASP A 61 4.64 -18.61 1.49
N LEU A 62 3.61 -18.94 2.25
CA LEU A 62 3.71 -19.85 3.40
C LEU A 62 3.93 -21.33 3.00
N ASP A 63 3.65 -21.66 1.77
CA ASP A 63 3.82 -23.01 1.21
C ASP A 63 5.20 -23.21 0.56
N GLY A 64 6.03 -22.14 0.56
CA GLY A 64 7.36 -22.14 -0.03
C GLY A 64 7.37 -21.90 -1.54
N ASN A 65 6.26 -21.48 -2.13
CA ASN A 65 6.23 -21.14 -3.54
C ASN A 65 6.90 -19.79 -3.77
N GLU A 66 7.85 -19.74 -4.69
CA GLU A 66 8.40 -18.48 -5.20
C GLU A 66 7.55 -17.97 -6.36
N LEU A 67 7.12 -16.72 -6.24
CA LEU A 67 6.27 -16.04 -7.21
C LEU A 67 6.91 -14.72 -7.64
N TYR A 68 6.79 -14.35 -8.91
CA TYR A 68 7.13 -13.00 -9.34
C TYR A 68 6.10 -11.99 -8.86
N ASP A 69 6.56 -10.90 -8.26
CA ASP A 69 5.68 -9.79 -7.90
C ASP A 69 5.43 -8.89 -9.12
N LEU A 70 4.35 -9.16 -9.84
CA LEU A 70 3.94 -8.38 -10.99
C LEU A 70 3.23 -7.06 -10.61
N THR A 71 2.89 -6.89 -9.34
CA THR A 71 2.22 -5.69 -8.85
C THR A 71 3.21 -4.62 -8.41
N GLY A 72 4.43 -5.03 -8.05
CA GLY A 72 5.45 -4.14 -7.51
C GLY A 72 4.96 -3.33 -6.30
N SER A 73 4.09 -3.92 -5.48
CA SER A 73 3.42 -3.24 -4.37
C SER A 73 2.78 -1.91 -4.80
N TYR A 74 1.98 -1.95 -5.86
CA TYR A 74 1.33 -0.79 -6.49
C TYR A 74 2.32 0.28 -6.99
N GLY A 75 3.50 -0.14 -7.45
CA GLY A 75 4.54 0.73 -8.00
C GLY A 75 5.54 1.25 -6.95
N VAL A 76 5.46 0.80 -5.71
CA VAL A 76 6.43 1.17 -4.66
C VAL A 76 7.77 0.45 -4.86
N ASN A 77 7.77 -0.83 -5.22
CA ASN A 77 8.98 -1.65 -5.36
C ASN A 77 9.63 -1.54 -6.75
N VAL A 78 10.00 -0.32 -7.16
CA VAL A 78 10.61 -0.08 -8.48
C VAL A 78 12.03 -0.67 -8.58
N PHE A 79 12.77 -0.69 -7.48
CA PHE A 79 14.17 -1.14 -7.43
C PHE A 79 14.34 -2.56 -6.88
N GLY A 80 13.26 -3.28 -6.63
CA GLY A 80 13.26 -4.60 -6.04
C GLY A 80 13.36 -4.59 -4.51
N TYR A 81 12.99 -5.72 -3.91
CA TYR A 81 12.85 -5.83 -2.45
C TYR A 81 14.14 -5.61 -1.67
N ASP A 82 15.26 -6.10 -2.16
CA ASP A 82 16.52 -6.05 -1.42
C ASP A 82 17.02 -4.61 -1.27
N PHE A 83 16.82 -3.77 -2.29
CA PHE A 83 17.11 -2.35 -2.19
C PHE A 83 16.31 -1.68 -1.06
N TYR A 84 15.02 -1.91 -0.99
CA TYR A 84 14.17 -1.30 0.04
C TYR A 84 14.47 -1.85 1.43
N LYS A 85 14.79 -3.15 1.56
CA LYS A 85 15.24 -3.73 2.84
C LYS A 85 16.52 -3.06 3.34
N ALA A 86 17.47 -2.80 2.45
CA ALA A 86 18.69 -2.07 2.81
C ALA A 86 18.39 -0.64 3.26
N CYS A 87 17.51 0.08 2.53
CA CYS A 87 17.06 1.41 2.93
C CYS A 87 16.35 1.41 4.28
N MET A 88 15.48 0.42 4.54
CA MET A 88 14.78 0.28 5.82
C MET A 88 15.76 0.05 6.98
N ALA A 89 16.72 -0.84 6.79
CA ALA A 89 17.74 -1.14 7.80
C ALA A 89 18.60 0.09 8.11
N GLU A 90 19.05 0.81 7.08
CA GLU A 90 19.79 2.06 7.25
C GLU A 90 18.96 3.13 7.94
N GLY A 91 17.70 3.32 7.53
CA GLY A 91 16.79 4.29 8.14
C GLY A 91 16.56 4.00 9.63
N ALA A 92 16.29 2.74 9.97
CA ALA A 92 16.12 2.30 11.37
C ALA A 92 17.38 2.56 12.20
N ALA A 93 18.55 2.22 11.68
CA ALA A 93 19.83 2.46 12.36
C ALA A 93 20.07 3.95 12.63
N ARG A 94 19.75 4.82 11.68
CA ARG A 94 19.94 6.27 11.83
C ARG A 94 19.09 6.88 12.94
N VAL A 95 17.86 6.40 13.14
CA VAL A 95 16.92 6.99 14.11
C VAL A 95 16.84 6.23 15.44
N GLN A 96 17.53 5.12 15.56
CA GLN A 96 17.45 4.24 16.73
C GLN A 96 17.74 4.95 18.04
N ALA A 97 18.72 5.84 18.06
CA ALA A 97 19.12 6.56 19.27
C ALA A 97 18.04 7.54 19.77
N LEU A 98 17.23 8.07 18.86
CA LEU A 98 16.13 8.98 19.21
C LEU A 98 14.90 8.21 19.71
N GLY A 99 14.61 7.08 19.08
CA GLY A 99 13.38 6.32 19.35
C GLY A 99 12.09 7.06 18.95
N PRO A 100 10.93 6.63 19.48
CA PRO A 100 9.64 7.22 19.16
C PRO A 100 9.38 8.50 19.97
N VAL A 101 9.77 9.65 19.42
CA VAL A 101 9.55 10.97 20.03
C VAL A 101 8.46 11.71 19.27
N LEU A 102 7.49 12.27 19.99
CA LEU A 102 6.45 13.15 19.43
C LEU A 102 6.79 14.62 19.68
N GLY A 103 6.45 15.46 18.71
CA GLY A 103 6.64 16.92 18.81
C GLY A 103 8.06 17.42 18.53
N ALA A 104 8.97 16.51 18.15
CA ALA A 104 10.33 16.82 17.72
C ALA A 104 10.70 15.98 16.48
N TYR A 105 11.70 16.45 15.72
CA TYR A 105 12.15 15.76 14.51
C TYR A 105 13.60 15.31 14.63
N HIS A 106 13.92 14.16 14.07
CA HIS A 106 15.30 13.78 13.83
C HIS A 106 15.89 14.64 12.68
N PRO A 107 17.18 15.04 12.74
CA PRO A 107 17.80 15.88 11.71
C PRO A 107 17.68 15.34 10.28
N VAL A 108 17.58 14.02 10.08
CA VAL A 108 17.36 13.39 8.77
C VAL A 108 16.10 13.90 8.06
N VAL A 109 15.09 14.39 8.80
CA VAL A 109 13.88 14.95 8.21
C VAL A 109 14.19 16.23 7.42
N ALA A 110 15.07 17.08 7.94
CA ALA A 110 15.51 18.29 7.23
C ALA A 110 16.28 17.95 5.94
N ASP A 111 17.14 16.95 5.99
CA ASP A 111 17.87 16.45 4.80
C ASP A 111 16.91 15.89 3.75
N ASN A 112 15.94 15.10 4.17
CA ASN A 112 14.91 14.53 3.28
C ASN A 112 14.06 15.63 2.66
N ALA A 113 13.60 16.61 3.42
CA ALA A 113 12.84 17.73 2.90
C ALA A 113 13.63 18.53 1.86
N LYS A 114 14.93 18.81 2.11
CA LYS A 114 15.81 19.48 1.15
C LYS A 114 15.93 18.70 -0.16
N ARG A 115 16.13 17.36 -0.09
CA ARG A 115 16.22 16.49 -1.27
C ARG A 115 14.91 16.46 -2.05
N LEU A 116 13.78 16.32 -1.38
CA LEU A 116 12.46 16.30 -2.01
C LEU A 116 12.13 17.64 -2.68
N ARG A 117 12.48 18.77 -2.09
CA ARG A 117 12.35 20.08 -2.73
C ARG A 117 13.19 20.17 -4.01
N THR A 118 14.42 19.69 -3.97
CA THR A 118 15.30 19.66 -5.15
C THR A 118 14.72 18.79 -6.27
N ILE A 119 14.19 17.61 -5.93
CA ILE A 119 13.62 16.68 -6.91
C ILE A 119 12.31 17.19 -7.49
N SER A 120 11.43 17.74 -6.65
CA SER A 120 10.10 18.20 -7.05
C SER A 120 10.10 19.59 -7.71
N GLY A 121 11.11 20.43 -7.40
CA GLY A 121 11.12 21.84 -7.79
C GLY A 121 10.11 22.71 -7.03
N LEU A 122 9.50 22.17 -5.96
CA LEU A 122 8.52 22.88 -5.12
C LEU A 122 9.18 23.44 -3.85
N ASP A 123 8.58 24.48 -3.29
CA ASP A 123 9.15 25.19 -2.14
C ASP A 123 8.96 24.47 -0.81
N GLU A 124 7.90 23.70 -0.67
CA GLU A 124 7.51 23.06 0.59
C GLU A 124 7.19 21.57 0.41
N VAL A 125 7.36 20.82 1.48
CA VAL A 125 7.04 19.38 1.56
C VAL A 125 6.30 19.11 2.85
N SER A 126 5.21 18.35 2.79
CA SER A 126 4.53 17.84 3.97
C SER A 126 4.52 16.29 3.94
N PHE A 127 4.62 15.70 5.12
CA PHE A 127 4.63 14.25 5.30
C PHE A 127 3.31 13.79 5.91
N HIS A 128 2.77 12.69 5.38
CA HIS A 128 1.51 12.11 5.82
C HIS A 128 1.66 10.59 5.99
N MET A 129 0.85 10.00 6.86
CA MET A 129 0.91 8.56 7.16
C MET A 129 0.33 7.69 6.04
N SER A 130 -0.47 8.27 5.15
CA SER A 130 -1.08 7.56 4.02
C SER A 130 -1.29 8.46 2.80
N GLY A 131 -1.44 7.84 1.63
CA GLY A 131 -1.83 8.55 0.41
C GLY A 131 -3.20 9.23 0.54
N THR A 132 -4.14 8.63 1.27
CA THR A 132 -5.46 9.23 1.55
C THR A 132 -5.33 10.54 2.29
N GLU A 133 -4.51 10.60 3.34
CA GLU A 133 -4.27 11.84 4.10
C GLU A 133 -3.57 12.90 3.24
N ALA A 134 -2.58 12.50 2.46
CA ALA A 134 -1.89 13.43 1.55
C ALA A 134 -2.86 14.05 0.53
N VAL A 135 -3.71 13.24 -0.10
CA VAL A 135 -4.73 13.72 -1.04
C VAL A 135 -5.77 14.60 -0.34
N MET A 136 -6.22 14.22 0.84
CA MET A 136 -7.16 15.03 1.62
C MET A 136 -6.58 16.42 1.92
N GLN A 137 -5.33 16.51 2.35
CA GLN A 137 -4.68 17.79 2.60
C GLN A 137 -4.49 18.60 1.32
N ALA A 138 -4.09 17.97 0.22
CA ALA A 138 -3.95 18.64 -1.07
C ALA A 138 -5.28 19.26 -1.54
N VAL A 139 -6.38 18.53 -1.42
CA VAL A 139 -7.72 19.03 -1.78
C VAL A 139 -8.14 20.19 -0.87
N ARG A 140 -7.88 20.09 0.44
CA ARG A 140 -8.18 21.18 1.39
C ARG A 140 -7.41 22.44 1.06
N LEU A 141 -6.10 22.32 0.77
CA LEU A 141 -5.25 23.45 0.36
C LEU A 141 -5.72 24.05 -0.96
N ALA A 142 -6.06 23.23 -1.95
CA ALA A 142 -6.59 23.69 -3.23
C ALA A 142 -7.90 24.47 -3.07
N ARG A 143 -8.82 24.00 -2.25
CA ARG A 143 -10.08 24.70 -1.94
C ARG A 143 -9.83 26.02 -1.20
N TYR A 144 -8.94 26.00 -0.22
CA TYR A 144 -8.58 27.21 0.51
C TYR A 144 -7.97 28.27 -0.42
N HIS A 145 -7.03 27.89 -1.25
CA HIS A 145 -6.35 28.79 -2.16
C HIS A 145 -7.25 29.33 -3.27
N THR A 146 -8.12 28.49 -3.82
CA THR A 146 -8.97 28.87 -4.97
C THR A 146 -10.34 29.42 -4.58
N GLY A 147 -10.81 29.22 -3.35
CA GLY A 147 -12.18 29.51 -2.92
C GLY A 147 -13.24 28.62 -3.57
N LYS A 148 -12.83 27.57 -4.32
CA LYS A 148 -13.76 26.69 -5.05
C LYS A 148 -14.01 25.40 -4.26
N HIS A 149 -15.27 24.96 -4.21
CA HIS A 149 -15.65 23.74 -3.47
C HIS A 149 -15.66 22.47 -4.32
N ASN A 150 -15.98 22.61 -5.61
CA ASN A 150 -16.13 21.48 -6.51
C ASN A 150 -14.78 20.86 -6.87
N LEU A 151 -14.72 19.52 -6.84
CA LEU A 151 -13.59 18.72 -7.25
C LEU A 151 -13.99 17.88 -8.47
N VAL A 152 -13.18 17.95 -9.53
CA VAL A 152 -13.33 17.09 -10.70
C VAL A 152 -12.38 15.90 -10.56
N ARG A 153 -12.89 14.71 -10.73
CA ARG A 153 -12.10 13.46 -10.70
C ARG A 153 -12.45 12.58 -11.89
N PHE A 154 -11.53 11.72 -12.31
CA PHE A 154 -11.78 10.74 -13.34
C PHE A 154 -12.53 9.52 -12.78
N ASN A 155 -13.52 9.03 -13.51
CA ASN A 155 -14.25 7.85 -13.10
C ASN A 155 -13.33 6.62 -13.05
N GLY A 156 -13.44 5.82 -12.00
CA GLY A 156 -12.60 4.64 -11.76
C GLY A 156 -11.19 4.92 -11.26
N ALA A 157 -10.74 6.18 -11.19
CA ALA A 157 -9.45 6.51 -10.61
C ALA A 157 -9.51 6.45 -9.07
N TYR A 158 -8.52 5.80 -8.44
CA TYR A 158 -8.40 5.71 -7.00
C TYR A 158 -7.50 6.82 -6.45
N HIS A 159 -8.03 7.61 -5.52
CA HIS A 159 -7.33 8.70 -4.85
C HIS A 159 -7.40 8.62 -3.30
N GLY A 160 -7.67 7.45 -2.77
CA GLY A 160 -7.92 7.23 -1.35
C GLY A 160 -9.38 6.91 -1.06
N TRP A 161 -9.69 6.66 0.22
CA TRP A 161 -11.01 6.24 0.69
C TRP A 161 -11.83 7.38 1.33
N TRP A 162 -11.33 8.62 1.29
CA TRP A 162 -12.04 9.79 1.77
C TRP A 162 -13.23 10.14 0.83
N GLU A 163 -14.36 10.55 1.40
CA GLU A 163 -15.65 10.69 0.69
C GLU A 163 -15.58 11.58 -0.56
N ASP A 164 -14.82 12.67 -0.53
CA ASP A 164 -14.75 13.61 -1.68
C ASP A 164 -14.03 13.02 -2.89
N VAL A 165 -13.22 11.99 -2.70
CA VAL A 165 -12.42 11.36 -3.76
C VAL A 165 -12.74 9.89 -3.98
N GLN A 166 -13.46 9.26 -3.06
CA GLN A 166 -13.89 7.88 -3.22
C GLN A 166 -14.86 7.78 -4.41
N PRO A 167 -14.68 6.81 -5.32
CA PRO A 167 -15.67 6.56 -6.36
C PRO A 167 -17.01 6.26 -5.72
N GLY A 168 -18.06 6.93 -6.20
CA GLY A 168 -19.42 6.63 -5.76
C GLY A 168 -19.76 5.16 -6.05
N ILE A 169 -20.53 4.57 -5.16
CA ILE A 169 -21.11 3.23 -5.30
C ILE A 169 -22.21 3.30 -6.37
#